data_f53c0c9f6722fd8fc20ed4d24e37f058
#
_entry.id   f53c0c9f6722fd8fc20ed4d24e37f058
#
_cell.length_a   1.000
_cell.length_b   1.000
_cell.length_c   1.000
_cell.angle_alpha   90.00
_cell.angle_beta   90.00
_cell.angle_gamma   90.00
#
_symmetry.space_group_name_H-M   'P 1'
#
loop_
_entity.id
_entity.type
_entity.pdbx_description
1 polymer ?
#
loop_
_entity_poly.entity_id
_entity_poly.type
_entity_poly.pdbx_seq_one_letter_code
_entity_poly.pdbx_strand_id
1 'polypeptide(L)'
;MHVVRAEVANTFDTRGRGLMFRESLAANQGMLFVFEDAGSHCMWMKNTLIPLSVAFISADGTIVNIEDMKPQTEDTHWSKGPALYALEMRKGWFAEKGIGPGAVVKGIPARKS
;
A
#
# COMPACT_ATOMS: atom_id res chain seq x y z
N MET A 1 7.46 14.30 -10.95
CA MET A 1 6.47 14.03 -9.88
C MET A 1 5.41 13.07 -10.40
N HIS A 2 5.08 12.06 -9.62
CA HIS A 2 4.06 11.08 -9.99
C HIS A 2 2.85 11.27 -9.10
N VAL A 3 1.67 11.28 -9.71
CA VAL A 3 0.41 11.50 -8.99
C VAL A 3 -0.37 10.20 -8.92
N VAL A 4 -0.87 9.88 -7.74
CA VAL A 4 -1.65 8.68 -7.47
C VAL A 4 -3.05 9.09 -7.01
N ARG A 5 -4.06 8.40 -7.53
CA ARG A 5 -5.41 8.48 -7.00
C ARG A 5 -5.64 7.25 -6.14
N ALA A 6 -5.62 7.45 -4.83
CA ALA A 6 -5.76 6.34 -3.90
C ALA A 6 -7.06 6.45 -3.11
N GLU A 7 -7.81 5.35 -3.08
CA GLU A 7 -8.88 5.20 -2.11
C GLU A 7 -8.22 5.07 -0.74
N VAL A 8 -8.85 5.59 0.30
CA VAL A 8 -8.29 5.55 1.65
C VAL A 8 -8.98 4.47 2.47
N ALA A 9 -8.21 3.51 2.96
CA ALA A 9 -8.66 2.45 3.83
C ALA A 9 -8.15 2.73 5.25
N ASN A 10 -8.99 3.36 6.07
CA ASN A 10 -8.60 3.84 7.40
C ASN A 10 -9.48 3.31 8.53
N THR A 11 -10.32 2.31 8.24
CA THR A 11 -11.11 1.63 9.26
C THR A 11 -10.72 0.15 9.29
N PHE A 12 -11.06 -0.55 10.36
CA PHE A 12 -10.81 -1.98 10.45
C PHE A 12 -11.40 -2.72 9.25
N ASP A 13 -12.65 -2.40 8.90
CA ASP A 13 -13.35 -3.06 7.79
C ASP A 13 -12.72 -2.74 6.43
N THR A 14 -12.43 -1.48 6.16
CA THR A 14 -11.85 -1.08 4.86
C THR A 14 -10.43 -1.61 4.70
N ARG A 15 -9.64 -1.64 5.77
CA ARG A 15 -8.30 -2.24 5.72
C ARG A 15 -8.37 -3.74 5.48
N GLY A 16 -9.30 -4.42 6.16
CA GLY A 16 -9.45 -5.87 5.98
C GLY A 16 -9.90 -6.25 4.58
N ARG A 17 -10.79 -5.46 3.99
CA ARG A 17 -11.27 -5.70 2.64
C ARG A 17 -10.22 -5.37 1.58
N GLY A 18 -9.54 -4.25 1.73
CA GLY A 18 -8.55 -3.80 0.77
C GLY A 18 -9.08 -3.78 -0.65
N LEU A 19 -8.31 -4.32 -1.58
CA LEU A 19 -8.68 -4.44 -3.00
C LEU A 19 -9.26 -5.81 -3.36
N MET A 20 -9.79 -6.53 -2.37
CA MET A 20 -10.42 -7.83 -2.62
C MET A 20 -11.50 -7.74 -3.70
N PHE A 21 -11.55 -8.76 -4.54
CA PHE A 21 -12.56 -8.94 -5.59
C PHE A 21 -12.52 -7.89 -6.71
N ARG A 22 -11.53 -6.99 -6.73
CA ARG A 22 -11.36 -6.05 -7.84
C ARG A 22 -10.77 -6.79 -9.04
N GLU A 23 -11.30 -6.54 -10.22
CA GLU A 23 -10.83 -7.18 -11.45
C GLU A 23 -9.72 -6.39 -12.14
N SER A 24 -9.63 -5.08 -11.87
CA SER A 24 -8.64 -4.21 -12.48
C SER A 24 -8.42 -2.95 -11.65
N LEU A 25 -7.31 -2.28 -11.92
CA LEU A 25 -7.01 -0.95 -11.43
C LEU A 25 -6.67 -0.07 -12.62
N ALA A 26 -7.22 1.13 -12.65
CA ALA A 26 -6.82 2.12 -13.65
C ALA A 26 -5.38 2.55 -13.41
N ALA A 27 -4.73 3.07 -14.45
CA ALA A 27 -3.38 3.60 -14.33
C ALA A 27 -3.33 4.67 -13.24
N ASN A 28 -2.33 4.60 -12.38
CA ASN A 28 -2.13 5.54 -11.26
C ASN A 28 -3.22 5.48 -10.18
N GLN A 29 -4.05 4.45 -10.18
CA GLN A 29 -5.05 4.20 -9.15
C GLN A 29 -4.52 3.16 -8.17
N GLY A 30 -4.83 3.34 -6.89
CA GLY A 30 -4.42 2.41 -5.85
C GLY A 30 -5.22 2.56 -4.58
N MET A 31 -4.71 2.01 -3.49
CA MET A 31 -5.34 2.13 -2.18
C MET A 31 -4.30 2.45 -1.13
N LEU A 32 -4.57 3.48 -0.33
CA LEU A 32 -3.73 3.88 0.79
C LEU A 32 -4.36 3.34 2.08
N PHE A 33 -3.64 2.45 2.72
CA PHE A 33 -4.01 1.92 4.03
C PHE A 33 -3.42 2.83 5.10
N VAL A 34 -4.25 3.22 6.05
CA VAL A 34 -3.83 4.02 7.19
C VAL A 34 -4.01 3.16 8.42
N PHE A 35 -2.89 2.77 9.05
CA PHE A 35 -2.93 1.96 10.26
C PHE A 35 -3.20 2.84 11.47
N GLU A 36 -3.67 2.23 12.57
CA GLU A 36 -3.95 2.99 13.79
C GLU A 36 -2.67 3.50 14.44
N ASP A 37 -1.64 2.66 14.44
CA ASP A 37 -0.36 2.99 15.05
C ASP A 37 0.78 2.62 14.13
N ALA A 38 1.89 3.34 14.24
CA ALA A 38 3.11 2.97 13.55
C ALA A 38 3.68 1.70 14.17
N GLY A 39 4.16 0.79 13.34
CA GLY A 39 4.74 -0.46 13.81
C GLY A 39 4.95 -1.43 12.66
N SER A 40 5.22 -2.68 13.00
CA SER A 40 5.33 -3.74 12.02
C SER A 40 3.94 -4.12 11.55
N HIS A 41 3.71 -3.95 10.26
CA HIS A 41 2.44 -4.30 9.62
C HIS A 41 2.70 -5.21 8.44
N CYS A 42 1.70 -6.00 8.10
CA CYS A 42 1.79 -6.91 6.96
C CYS A 42 0.54 -6.83 6.08
N MET A 43 0.71 -7.27 4.85
CA MET A 43 -0.34 -7.37 3.87
C MET A 43 -0.36 -8.76 3.28
N TRP A 44 -1.52 -9.21 2.82
CA TRP A 44 -1.69 -10.46 2.12
C TRP A 44 -2.58 -10.26 0.90
N MET A 45 -2.69 -11.31 0.07
CA MET A 45 -3.42 -11.23 -1.19
C MET A 45 -4.66 -12.15 -1.20
N LYS A 46 -5.19 -12.49 -0.04
CA LYS A 46 -6.40 -13.31 0.04
C LYS A 46 -7.54 -12.63 -0.72
N ASN A 47 -8.23 -13.37 -1.57
CA ASN A 47 -9.33 -12.88 -2.39
C ASN A 47 -8.98 -11.66 -3.26
N THR A 48 -7.73 -11.41 -3.49
CA THR A 48 -7.26 -10.31 -4.33
C THR A 48 -6.84 -10.87 -5.68
N LEU A 49 -7.55 -10.46 -6.72
CA LEU A 49 -7.51 -11.11 -8.04
C LEU A 49 -6.39 -10.58 -8.93
N ILE A 50 -5.92 -9.36 -8.67
CA ILE A 50 -4.92 -8.71 -9.50
C ILE A 50 -3.58 -8.66 -8.77
N PRO A 51 -2.46 -8.81 -9.50
CA PRO A 51 -1.15 -8.70 -8.88
C PRO A 51 -0.88 -7.27 -8.45
N LEU A 52 -0.33 -7.11 -7.26
CA LEU A 52 -0.10 -5.79 -6.65
C LEU A 52 1.34 -5.65 -6.19
N SER A 53 1.77 -4.41 -6.06
CA SER A 53 2.97 -4.03 -5.30
C SER A 53 2.52 -3.19 -4.12
N VAL A 54 3.12 -3.39 -2.96
CA VAL A 54 2.83 -2.58 -1.77
C VAL A 54 4.09 -1.84 -1.34
N ALA A 55 3.93 -0.54 -1.08
CA ALA A 55 4.97 0.27 -0.45
C ALA A 55 4.56 0.53 0.99
N PHE A 56 5.36 0.08 1.94
CA PHE A 56 5.17 0.42 3.35
C PHE A 56 5.80 1.78 3.61
N ILE A 57 5.08 2.65 4.32
CA ILE A 57 5.45 4.06 4.47
C ILE A 57 5.46 4.40 5.96
N SER A 58 6.56 5.00 6.40
CA SER A 58 6.73 5.43 7.79
C SER A 58 5.85 6.65 8.11
N ALA A 59 5.77 6.98 9.39
CA ALA A 59 4.94 8.10 9.85
C ALA A 59 5.32 9.43 9.21
N ASP A 60 6.57 9.60 8.82
CA ASP A 60 7.04 10.83 8.17
C ASP A 60 6.86 10.83 6.65
N GLY A 61 6.26 9.79 6.09
CA GLY A 61 5.98 9.71 4.66
C GLY A 61 7.06 9.06 3.83
N THR A 62 8.09 8.48 4.44
CA THR A 62 9.19 7.84 3.72
C THR A 62 8.88 6.37 3.45
N ILE A 63 9.12 5.91 2.22
CA ILE A 63 8.95 4.50 1.87
C ILE A 63 10.03 3.67 2.56
N VAL A 64 9.60 2.68 3.33
CA VAL A 64 10.47 1.76 4.06
C VAL A 64 10.92 0.63 3.16
N ASN A 65 9.99 -0.04 2.53
CA ASN A 65 10.26 -1.13 1.58
C ASN A 65 9.07 -1.34 0.66
N ILE A 66 9.33 -2.01 -0.46
CA ILE A 66 8.30 -2.33 -1.46
C ILE A 66 8.35 -3.83 -1.69
N GLU A 67 7.17 -4.47 -1.72
CA GLU A 67 7.04 -5.91 -1.95
C GLU A 67 6.08 -6.15 -3.10
N ASP A 68 6.44 -7.09 -3.99
CA ASP A 68 5.52 -7.58 -5.02
C ASP A 68 4.73 -8.75 -4.47
N MET A 69 3.44 -8.79 -4.77
CA MET A 69 2.53 -9.75 -4.19
C MET A 69 1.73 -10.48 -5.25
N LYS A 70 1.70 -11.81 -5.15
CA LYS A 70 0.98 -12.67 -6.09
C LYS A 70 -0.51 -12.74 -5.75
N PRO A 71 -1.39 -12.72 -6.78
CA PRO A 71 -2.83 -12.84 -6.55
C PRO A 71 -3.21 -14.08 -5.76
N GLN A 72 -4.21 -13.93 -4.92
CA GLN A 72 -4.86 -15.03 -4.20
C GLN A 72 -3.95 -15.88 -3.32
N THR A 73 -2.85 -15.32 -2.86
CA THR A 73 -1.97 -15.99 -1.90
C THR A 73 -2.20 -15.43 -0.51
N GLU A 74 -1.95 -16.26 0.50
CA GLU A 74 -2.09 -15.86 1.89
C GLU A 74 -0.73 -15.63 2.56
N ASP A 75 0.35 -15.65 1.78
CA ASP A 75 1.67 -15.29 2.28
C ASP A 75 1.64 -13.87 2.79
N THR A 76 2.29 -13.63 3.92
CA THR A 76 2.32 -12.29 4.51
C THR A 76 3.58 -11.56 4.07
N HIS A 77 3.38 -10.29 3.70
CA HIS A 77 4.47 -9.39 3.30
C HIS A 77 4.57 -8.30 4.35
N TRP A 78 5.74 -8.18 4.97
CA TRP A 78 5.93 -7.34 6.15
C TRP A 78 6.72 -6.08 5.86
N SER A 79 6.39 -5.02 6.60
CA SER A 79 7.25 -3.85 6.64
C SER A 79 8.57 -4.19 7.31
N LYS A 80 9.67 -3.69 6.74
CA LYS A 80 11.02 -3.93 7.29
C LYS A 80 11.40 -2.94 8.37
N GLY A 81 10.50 -2.05 8.71
CA GLY A 81 10.63 -1.08 9.78
C GLY A 81 9.26 -0.55 10.14
N PRO A 82 9.16 0.35 11.13
CA PRO A 82 7.87 0.89 11.53
C PRO A 82 7.17 1.59 10.35
N ALA A 83 5.94 1.21 10.08
CA ALA A 83 5.10 1.77 9.03
C ALA A 83 3.79 2.27 9.64
N LEU A 84 3.30 3.40 9.15
CA LEU A 84 1.99 3.93 9.51
C LEU A 84 1.03 3.81 8.35
N TYR A 85 1.54 3.68 7.13
CA TYR A 85 0.74 3.58 5.91
C TYR A 85 1.27 2.47 5.02
N ALA A 86 0.40 2.01 4.12
CA ALA A 86 0.80 1.13 3.01
C ALA A 86 0.07 1.59 1.76
N LEU A 87 0.78 1.70 0.66
CA LEU A 87 0.20 2.08 -0.63
C LEU A 87 0.27 0.90 -1.57
N GLU A 88 -0.90 0.38 -1.97
CA GLU A 88 -1.00 -0.70 -2.95
C GLU A 88 -1.28 -0.11 -4.33
N MET A 89 -0.46 -0.51 -5.29
CA MET A 89 -0.59 -0.17 -6.70
C MET A 89 -0.51 -1.45 -7.52
N ARG A 90 -0.83 -1.40 -8.81
CA ARG A 90 -0.62 -2.56 -9.68
C ARG A 90 0.84 -2.99 -9.63
N LYS A 91 1.06 -4.28 -9.76
CA LYS A 91 2.41 -4.84 -9.70
C LYS A 91 3.34 -4.13 -10.69
N GLY A 92 4.51 -3.74 -10.21
CA GLY A 92 5.52 -3.09 -11.02
C GLY A 92 5.40 -1.58 -11.15
N TRP A 93 4.33 -1.00 -10.63
CA TRP A 93 4.10 0.45 -10.79
C TRP A 93 5.26 1.28 -10.21
N PHE A 94 5.73 0.95 -9.01
CA PHE A 94 6.82 1.71 -8.38
C PHE A 94 8.11 1.61 -9.19
N ALA A 95 8.44 0.40 -9.63
CA ALA A 95 9.66 0.17 -10.42
C ALA A 95 9.62 0.95 -11.74
N GLU A 96 8.46 0.95 -12.42
CA GLU A 96 8.30 1.71 -13.66
C GLU A 96 8.51 3.21 -13.47
N LYS A 97 8.12 3.73 -12.31
CA LYS A 97 8.25 5.16 -12.00
C LYS A 97 9.59 5.51 -11.36
N GLY A 98 10.46 4.53 -11.16
CA GLY A 98 11.75 4.75 -10.51
C GLY A 98 11.63 5.09 -9.04
N ILE A 99 10.55 4.63 -8.37
CA ILE A 99 10.30 4.90 -6.96
C ILE A 99 10.73 3.70 -6.14
N GLY A 100 11.54 3.94 -5.13
CA GLY A 100 12.05 2.90 -4.25
C GLY A 100 12.09 3.33 -2.79
N PRO A 101 12.66 2.47 -1.92
CA PRO A 101 12.84 2.82 -0.51
C PRO A 101 13.60 4.14 -0.37
N GLY A 102 13.20 4.95 0.59
CA GLY A 102 13.75 6.29 0.81
C GLY A 102 13.01 7.41 0.10
N ALA A 103 12.17 7.08 -0.90
CA ALA A 103 11.34 8.09 -1.56
C ALA A 103 10.32 8.64 -0.57
N VAL A 104 9.95 9.92 -0.74
CA VAL A 104 9.00 10.60 0.12
C VAL A 104 7.65 10.72 -0.59
N VAL A 105 6.60 10.32 0.10
CA VAL A 105 5.21 10.41 -0.38
C VAL A 105 4.58 11.65 0.26
N LYS A 106 4.05 12.53 -0.58
CA LYS A 106 3.40 13.77 -0.13
C LYS A 106 1.90 13.68 -0.36
N GLY A 107 1.16 14.49 0.39
CA GLY A 107 -0.28 14.59 0.23
C GLY A 107 -1.05 13.48 0.94
N ILE A 108 -0.43 12.76 1.85
CA ILE A 108 -1.12 11.79 2.68
C ILE A 108 -2.12 12.54 3.56
N PRO A 109 -3.40 12.11 3.62
CA PRO A 109 -4.39 12.76 4.46
C PRO A 109 -3.96 12.80 5.92
N ALA A 110 -4.23 13.92 6.60
CA ALA A 110 -3.93 14.05 8.02
C ALA A 110 -4.74 13.02 8.81
N ARG A 111 -4.10 12.40 9.80
CA ARG A 111 -4.78 11.48 10.69
C ARG A 111 -5.68 12.27 11.64
N LYS A 112 -6.86 11.72 11.87
CA LYS A 112 -7.72 12.27 12.91
C LYS A 112 -7.25 11.74 14.26
N SER A 113 -7.04 12.65 15.16
CA SER A 113 -6.70 12.29 16.53
C SER A 113 -7.95 11.87 17.30
#